data_af2ecac97251af8c667348306f3e38e8
#
_entry.id   af2ecac97251af8c667348306f3e38e8
#
_cell.length_a   1.000
_cell.length_b   1.000
_cell.length_c   1.000
_cell.angle_alpha   90.00
_cell.angle_beta   90.00
_cell.angle_gamma   90.00
#
_symmetry.space_group_name_H-M   'P 1'
#
loop_
_entity.id
_entity.type
_entity.pdbx_description
1 polymer ?
#
loop_
_entity_poly.entity_id
_entity_poly.type
_entity_poly.pdbx_seq_one_letter_code
_entity_poly.pdbx_strand_id
1 'polypeptide(L)'
;MLEIKGKVTTAICYANVIEEEAIEQIRRMCDYDLTRGSKVRIMPDVHAGKGCTIGTTMTVTDKICPNIVGVDIGCGMYTVKLQDQRIDFEKIDEACHYVPSGRNVWEGRMERFDLTSLKCYRALRDAKRLERSLGTLGGGNHFIEIDQAKDGTYYLVIHSGSRNLGKQVAEIYQQLAIDLHAGKEAYFKERDELIRTYKEQGRKAEIQEALKQLKENYETQELDAPHDICWLYGSFMEDYLHDVEICQRFAK
;
A
#
# COMPACT_ATOMS: atom_id res chain seq x y z
N MET A 1 19.16 -20.82 9.36
CA MET A 1 19.27 -19.59 8.56
C MET A 1 19.58 -20.01 7.16
N LEU A 2 18.75 -19.68 6.19
CA LEU A 2 18.86 -20.08 4.79
C LEU A 2 19.24 -18.88 3.93
N GLU A 3 20.22 -19.03 3.03
CA GLU A 3 20.55 -18.03 2.03
C GLU A 3 19.84 -18.36 0.71
N ILE A 4 19.09 -17.40 0.18
CA ILE A 4 18.43 -17.51 -1.13
C ILE A 4 19.10 -16.50 -2.06
N LYS A 5 19.87 -17.04 -3.02
CA LYS A 5 20.69 -16.24 -3.94
C LYS A 5 19.93 -15.90 -5.21
N GLY A 6 19.82 -14.62 -5.53
CA GLY A 6 19.45 -14.12 -6.84
C GLY A 6 20.66 -13.58 -7.60
N LYS A 7 20.42 -13.03 -8.80
CA LYS A 7 21.47 -12.47 -9.66
C LYS A 7 22.05 -11.15 -9.14
N VAL A 8 21.24 -10.36 -8.45
CA VAL A 8 21.58 -9.00 -7.98
C VAL A 8 21.90 -9.00 -6.51
N THR A 9 21.12 -9.71 -5.68
CA THR A 9 21.31 -9.74 -4.23
C THR A 9 21.01 -11.12 -3.64
N THR A 10 21.33 -11.30 -2.35
CA THR A 10 21.04 -12.50 -1.58
C THR A 10 20.11 -12.16 -0.42
N ALA A 11 19.01 -12.85 -0.31
CA ALA A 11 18.12 -12.77 0.84
C ALA A 11 18.57 -13.73 1.95
N ILE A 12 18.43 -13.29 3.21
CA ILE A 12 18.65 -14.13 4.39
C ILE A 12 17.28 -14.48 4.98
N CYS A 13 16.96 -15.77 4.99
CA CYS A 13 15.70 -16.29 5.53
C CYS A 13 15.89 -16.84 6.94
N TYR A 14 15.01 -16.45 7.86
CA TYR A 14 14.98 -16.88 9.24
C TYR A 14 13.93 -17.97 9.51
N ALA A 15 13.15 -18.36 8.50
CA ALA A 15 12.22 -19.48 8.63
C ALA A 15 12.96 -20.82 8.72
N ASN A 16 12.42 -21.73 9.53
CA ASN A 16 12.91 -23.11 9.61
C ASN A 16 12.29 -24.00 8.52
N VAL A 17 11.06 -23.67 8.11
CA VAL A 17 10.33 -24.33 7.03
C VAL A 17 9.85 -23.24 6.09
N ILE A 18 10.02 -23.46 4.79
CA ILE A 18 9.60 -22.52 3.74
C ILE A 18 9.11 -23.31 2.53
N GLU A 19 8.02 -22.87 1.93
CA GLU A 19 7.45 -23.47 0.73
C GLU A 19 8.31 -23.17 -0.50
N GLU A 20 8.35 -24.13 -1.46
CA GLU A 20 9.12 -23.98 -2.71
C GLU A 20 8.69 -22.75 -3.49
N GLU A 21 7.38 -22.47 -3.58
CA GLU A 21 6.85 -21.30 -4.25
C GLU A 21 7.37 -19.99 -3.63
N ALA A 22 7.46 -19.92 -2.29
CA ALA A 22 8.00 -18.77 -1.59
C ALA A 22 9.50 -18.57 -1.89
N ILE A 23 10.27 -19.67 -1.95
CA ILE A 23 11.70 -19.64 -2.34
C ILE A 23 11.86 -19.06 -3.75
N GLU A 24 11.03 -19.50 -4.70
CA GLU A 24 11.07 -19.01 -6.08
C GLU A 24 10.69 -17.52 -6.18
N GLN A 25 9.67 -17.08 -5.43
CA GLN A 25 9.29 -15.66 -5.38
C GLN A 25 10.42 -14.79 -4.82
N ILE A 26 11.09 -15.23 -3.75
CA ILE A 26 12.25 -14.51 -3.17
C ILE A 26 13.41 -14.47 -4.16
N ARG A 27 13.75 -15.59 -4.79
CA ARG A 27 14.83 -15.68 -5.77
C ARG A 27 14.55 -14.74 -6.94
N ARG A 28 13.34 -14.78 -7.50
CA ARG A 28 12.89 -13.92 -8.58
C ARG A 28 12.99 -12.43 -8.21
N MET A 29 12.57 -12.03 -7.00
CA MET A 29 12.73 -10.65 -6.52
C MET A 29 14.21 -10.25 -6.45
N CYS A 30 15.08 -11.14 -5.97
CA CYS A 30 16.52 -10.91 -5.83
C CYS A 30 17.28 -10.93 -7.17
N ASP A 31 16.64 -11.29 -8.28
CA ASP A 31 17.22 -11.26 -9.63
C ASP A 31 17.19 -9.86 -10.26
N TYR A 32 16.42 -8.92 -9.71
CA TYR A 32 16.19 -7.61 -10.32
C TYR A 32 16.88 -6.47 -9.59
N ASP A 33 17.12 -5.40 -10.32
CA ASP A 33 17.83 -4.20 -9.85
C ASP A 33 17.12 -3.47 -8.70
N LEU A 34 15.83 -3.74 -8.49
CA LEU A 34 15.07 -3.32 -7.32
C LEU A 34 15.80 -3.58 -6.00
N THR A 35 16.49 -4.72 -5.90
CA THR A 35 17.15 -5.17 -4.66
C THR A 35 18.63 -4.79 -4.57
N ARG A 36 19.16 -4.06 -5.56
CA ARG A 36 20.56 -3.62 -5.59
C ARG A 36 20.88 -2.72 -4.38
N GLY A 37 21.87 -3.11 -3.61
CA GLY A 37 22.28 -2.41 -2.40
C GLY A 37 21.38 -2.59 -1.19
N SER A 38 20.27 -3.32 -1.33
CA SER A 38 19.31 -3.58 -0.26
C SER A 38 19.71 -4.77 0.61
N LYS A 39 19.40 -4.69 1.90
CA LYS A 39 19.47 -5.82 2.83
C LYS A 39 18.10 -6.49 2.84
N VAL A 40 17.98 -7.65 2.19
CA VAL A 40 16.74 -8.44 2.15
C VAL A 40 16.74 -9.45 3.28
N ARG A 41 15.69 -9.43 4.11
CA ARG A 41 15.49 -10.34 5.24
C ARG A 41 14.09 -10.92 5.18
N ILE A 42 14.02 -12.23 5.34
CA ILE A 42 12.76 -12.98 5.28
C ILE A 42 12.44 -13.50 6.67
N MET A 43 11.26 -13.11 7.16
CA MET A 43 10.81 -13.39 8.51
C MET A 43 10.32 -14.85 8.65
N PRO A 44 10.23 -15.39 9.90
CA PRO A 44 9.87 -16.79 10.12
C PRO A 44 8.48 -17.21 9.65
N ASP A 45 7.55 -16.25 9.49
CA ASP A 45 6.17 -16.46 9.03
C ASP A 45 6.01 -16.40 7.50
N VAL A 46 7.12 -16.47 6.77
CA VAL A 46 7.14 -16.38 5.31
C VAL A 46 6.25 -17.41 4.63
N HIS A 47 5.46 -16.93 3.68
CA HIS A 47 4.65 -17.76 2.78
C HIS A 47 4.46 -17.05 1.43
N ALA A 48 4.03 -17.81 0.41
CA ALA A 48 3.79 -17.25 -0.90
C ALA A 48 2.69 -16.19 -0.87
N GLY A 49 2.94 -15.07 -1.53
CA GLY A 49 2.02 -13.94 -1.64
C GLY A 49 1.73 -13.58 -3.09
N LYS A 50 0.89 -12.56 -3.30
CA LYS A 50 0.59 -12.07 -4.65
C LYS A 50 1.75 -11.19 -5.14
N GLY A 51 2.64 -11.78 -5.93
CA GLY A 51 3.77 -11.10 -6.57
C GLY A 51 5.05 -11.09 -5.74
N CYS A 52 4.95 -11.09 -4.42
CA CYS A 52 6.08 -11.21 -3.50
C CYS A 52 5.66 -11.99 -2.27
N THR A 53 6.62 -12.59 -1.57
CA THR A 53 6.37 -13.29 -0.30
C THR A 53 5.94 -12.34 0.82
N ILE A 54 4.97 -12.77 1.62
CA ILE A 54 4.66 -12.17 2.91
C ILE A 54 5.80 -12.52 3.88
N GLY A 55 6.10 -11.64 4.82
CA GLY A 55 7.26 -11.78 5.71
C GLY A 55 8.57 -11.23 5.12
N THR A 56 8.53 -10.58 3.96
CA THR A 56 9.71 -9.91 3.39
C THR A 56 9.94 -8.56 4.04
N THR A 57 11.19 -8.31 4.48
CA THR A 57 11.67 -6.98 4.87
C THR A 57 12.88 -6.61 4.03
N MET A 58 12.96 -5.35 3.62
CA MET A 58 14.01 -4.86 2.75
C MET A 58 14.36 -3.41 3.07
N THR A 59 15.66 -3.08 3.06
CA THR A 59 16.04 -1.66 3.11
C THR A 59 15.74 -1.01 1.77
N VAL A 60 15.05 0.13 1.82
CA VAL A 60 14.78 0.96 0.64
C VAL A 60 15.93 1.94 0.47
N THR A 61 16.49 2.03 -0.73
CA THR A 61 17.55 2.98 -1.09
C THR A 61 17.00 4.06 -2.03
N ASP A 62 16.97 3.77 -3.30
CA ASP A 62 16.56 4.67 -4.40
C ASP A 62 15.39 4.13 -5.22
N LYS A 63 14.85 2.97 -4.83
CA LYS A 63 13.77 2.26 -5.53
C LYS A 63 12.79 1.65 -4.54
N ILE A 64 11.51 1.63 -4.88
CA ILE A 64 10.46 1.00 -4.08
C ILE A 64 9.42 0.34 -4.97
N CYS A 65 9.04 -0.89 -4.64
CA CYS A 65 7.96 -1.59 -5.33
C CYS A 65 6.69 -1.57 -4.46
N PRO A 66 5.59 -0.93 -4.92
CA PRO A 66 4.35 -0.85 -4.14
C PRO A 66 3.77 -2.21 -3.76
N ASN A 67 3.85 -3.21 -4.64
CA ASN A 67 3.37 -4.56 -4.33
C ASN A 67 4.16 -5.25 -3.20
N ILE A 68 5.46 -4.93 -3.04
CA ILE A 68 6.28 -5.47 -1.94
C ILE A 68 5.98 -4.77 -0.62
N VAL A 69 5.63 -3.49 -0.65
CA VAL A 69 5.11 -2.77 0.54
C VAL A 69 3.78 -3.38 0.98
N GLY A 70 2.95 -3.79 0.03
CA GLY A 70 1.67 -4.43 0.26
C GLY A 70 0.49 -3.51 -0.01
N VAL A 71 -0.67 -4.13 -0.21
CA VAL A 71 -1.90 -3.42 -0.58
C VAL A 71 -2.68 -2.87 0.63
N ASP A 72 -2.42 -3.38 1.83
CA ASP A 72 -3.06 -2.91 3.06
C ASP A 72 -2.13 -1.91 3.77
N ILE A 73 -1.87 -0.79 3.10
CA ILE A 73 -1.02 0.27 3.64
C ILE A 73 -1.61 0.79 4.95
N GLY A 74 -0.79 0.81 6.02
CA GLY A 74 -1.23 1.25 7.34
C GLY A 74 -1.93 0.16 8.16
N CYS A 75 -1.98 -1.10 7.68
CA CYS A 75 -2.37 -2.23 8.51
C CYS A 75 -1.49 -2.28 9.76
N GLY A 76 -2.12 -2.37 10.93
CA GLY A 76 -1.41 -2.35 12.19
C GLY A 76 -2.29 -2.61 13.40
N MET A 77 -1.63 -2.73 14.55
CA MET A 77 -2.26 -2.98 15.83
C MET A 77 -2.29 -1.68 16.64
N TYR A 78 -3.46 -1.32 17.16
CA TYR A 78 -3.62 -0.25 18.11
C TYR A 78 -4.02 -0.83 19.46
N THR A 79 -3.16 -0.62 20.48
CA THR A 79 -3.35 -1.21 21.79
C THR A 79 -3.52 -0.14 22.85
N VAL A 80 -4.60 -0.23 23.62
CA VAL A 80 -4.92 0.72 24.69
C VAL A 80 -5.00 -0.04 26.01
N LYS A 81 -4.20 0.39 26.99
CA LYS A 81 -4.31 -0.12 28.37
C LYS A 81 -5.59 0.41 29.00
N LEU A 82 -6.46 -0.49 29.47
CA LEU A 82 -7.70 -0.12 30.15
C LEU A 82 -7.41 0.16 31.62
N GLN A 83 -7.97 1.26 32.12
CA GLN A 83 -7.75 1.71 33.50
C GLN A 83 -8.64 0.95 34.48
N ASP A 84 -9.86 0.55 34.06
CA ASP A 84 -10.79 -0.21 34.86
C ASP A 84 -10.50 -1.69 34.86
N GLN A 85 -10.52 -2.32 36.05
CA GLN A 85 -10.38 -3.77 36.23
C GLN A 85 -11.71 -4.52 36.05
N ARG A 86 -12.84 -3.80 35.92
CA ARG A 86 -14.16 -4.38 35.69
C ARG A 86 -14.58 -4.12 34.25
N ILE A 87 -14.35 -5.11 33.42
CA ILE A 87 -14.75 -5.07 32.01
C ILE A 87 -16.14 -5.66 31.85
N ASP A 88 -17.05 -4.89 31.30
CA ASP A 88 -18.39 -5.35 30.90
C ASP A 88 -18.30 -5.86 29.46
N PHE A 89 -18.02 -7.16 29.31
CA PHE A 89 -17.83 -7.78 27.99
C PHE A 89 -19.11 -7.75 27.15
N GLU A 90 -20.29 -7.81 27.78
CA GLU A 90 -21.57 -7.75 27.06
C GLU A 90 -21.75 -6.40 26.36
N LYS A 91 -21.44 -5.30 27.07
CA LYS A 91 -21.49 -3.96 26.45
C LYS A 91 -20.44 -3.75 25.38
N ILE A 92 -19.27 -4.34 25.50
CA ILE A 92 -18.24 -4.27 24.46
C ILE A 92 -18.71 -5.02 23.22
N ASP A 93 -19.23 -6.23 23.39
CA ASP A 93 -19.77 -7.04 22.29
C ASP A 93 -20.93 -6.30 21.59
N GLU A 94 -21.88 -5.76 22.35
CA GLU A 94 -22.95 -4.93 21.83
C GLU A 94 -22.40 -3.73 21.02
N ALA A 95 -21.41 -3.00 21.55
CA ALA A 95 -20.79 -1.86 20.86
C ALA A 95 -20.09 -2.29 19.55
N CYS A 96 -19.40 -3.44 19.54
CA CYS A 96 -18.74 -3.97 18.36
C CYS A 96 -19.72 -4.32 17.24
N HIS A 97 -20.96 -4.72 17.56
CA HIS A 97 -22.01 -4.98 16.55
C HIS A 97 -22.41 -3.75 15.75
N TYR A 98 -22.24 -2.55 16.28
CA TYR A 98 -22.52 -1.29 15.56
C TYR A 98 -21.36 -0.83 14.67
N VAL A 99 -20.16 -1.39 14.83
CA VAL A 99 -18.99 -1.00 14.01
C VAL A 99 -19.11 -1.66 12.62
N PRO A 100 -19.20 -0.89 11.52
CA PRO A 100 -19.26 -1.46 10.20
C PRO A 100 -18.00 -2.29 9.89
N SER A 101 -18.23 -3.50 9.38
CA SER A 101 -17.16 -4.45 9.05
C SER A 101 -17.22 -4.89 7.58
N GLY A 102 -16.19 -5.59 7.12
CA GLY A 102 -16.10 -6.05 5.74
C GLY A 102 -16.08 -4.90 4.74
N ARG A 103 -17.05 -4.86 3.85
CA ARG A 103 -17.23 -3.80 2.84
C ARG A 103 -18.13 -2.66 3.31
N ASN A 104 -18.75 -2.78 4.46
CA ASN A 104 -19.67 -1.77 4.96
C ASN A 104 -18.91 -0.51 5.41
N VAL A 105 -19.58 0.64 5.28
CA VAL A 105 -19.11 1.94 5.73
C VAL A 105 -20.27 2.66 6.45
N TRP A 106 -19.95 3.71 7.18
CA TRP A 106 -20.98 4.55 7.82
C TRP A 106 -21.91 5.19 6.78
N GLU A 107 -23.13 5.48 7.15
CA GLU A 107 -24.06 6.26 6.31
C GLU A 107 -23.57 7.68 6.12
N GLY A 108 -23.01 8.26 7.17
CA GLY A 108 -22.40 9.58 7.20
C GLY A 108 -20.90 9.55 7.42
N ARG A 109 -20.27 10.72 7.41
CA ARG A 109 -18.85 10.90 7.74
C ARG A 109 -18.72 11.01 9.26
N MET A 110 -17.91 10.15 9.88
CA MET A 110 -17.67 10.19 11.33
C MET A 110 -16.70 11.29 11.72
N GLU A 111 -15.64 11.48 10.92
CA GLU A 111 -14.63 12.51 11.12
C GLU A 111 -14.17 13.08 9.77
N ARG A 112 -13.58 14.27 9.81
CA ARG A 112 -13.00 14.90 8.62
C ARG A 112 -11.56 14.47 8.46
N PHE A 113 -11.24 13.94 7.30
CA PHE A 113 -9.88 13.65 6.88
C PHE A 113 -9.62 14.25 5.50
N ASP A 114 -8.51 14.98 5.34
CA ASP A 114 -8.18 15.63 4.08
C ASP A 114 -7.51 14.68 3.10
N LEU A 115 -8.31 14.00 2.29
CA LEU A 115 -7.82 13.15 1.21
C LEU A 115 -7.21 13.94 0.04
N THR A 116 -7.49 15.26 -0.07
CA THR A 116 -6.97 16.06 -1.18
C THR A 116 -5.47 16.33 -1.09
N SER A 117 -4.89 16.06 0.08
CA SER A 117 -3.43 16.10 0.31
C SER A 117 -2.66 14.96 -0.38
N LEU A 118 -3.34 13.88 -0.79
CA LEU A 118 -2.72 12.80 -1.56
C LEU A 118 -2.29 13.28 -2.95
N LYS A 119 -1.09 12.94 -3.37
CA LYS A 119 -0.59 13.19 -4.74
C LYS A 119 -1.44 12.49 -5.78
N CYS A 120 -1.87 11.26 -5.49
CA CYS A 120 -2.73 10.47 -6.36
C CYS A 120 -4.23 10.77 -6.20
N TYR A 121 -4.65 11.78 -5.41
CA TYR A 121 -6.06 12.08 -5.11
C TYR A 121 -7.00 12.02 -6.32
N ARG A 122 -6.58 12.57 -7.47
CA ARG A 122 -7.41 12.64 -8.68
C ARG A 122 -7.65 11.27 -9.34
N ALA A 123 -6.82 10.28 -9.02
CA ALA A 123 -6.97 8.91 -9.51
C ALA A 123 -7.80 8.03 -8.58
N LEU A 124 -8.13 8.52 -7.36
CA LEU A 124 -8.97 7.80 -6.42
C LEU A 124 -10.39 7.66 -6.94
N ARG A 125 -10.96 6.49 -6.71
CA ARG A 125 -12.37 6.17 -6.99
C ARG A 125 -13.20 6.33 -5.72
N ASP A 126 -14.38 6.95 -5.85
CA ASP A 126 -15.36 7.12 -4.78
C ASP A 126 -14.78 7.69 -3.47
N ALA A 127 -14.17 8.88 -3.55
CA ALA A 127 -13.59 9.56 -2.40
C ALA A 127 -14.60 9.74 -1.24
N LYS A 128 -15.90 9.96 -1.55
CA LYS A 128 -16.95 10.07 -0.53
C LYS A 128 -17.12 8.78 0.28
N ARG A 129 -16.99 7.63 -0.37
CA ARG A 129 -17.03 6.34 0.31
C ARG A 129 -15.80 6.11 1.16
N LEU A 130 -14.61 6.51 0.68
CA LEU A 130 -13.38 6.44 1.45
C LEU A 130 -13.50 7.26 2.75
N GLU A 131 -14.00 8.48 2.68
CA GLU A 131 -14.24 9.32 3.87
C GLU A 131 -15.20 8.68 4.88
N ARG A 132 -16.21 7.93 4.41
CA ARG A 132 -17.16 7.21 5.28
C ARG A 132 -16.62 5.90 5.82
N SER A 133 -15.47 5.44 5.34
CA SER A 133 -14.82 4.22 5.84
C SER A 133 -13.95 4.47 7.08
N LEU A 134 -13.69 5.74 7.43
CA LEU A 134 -12.98 6.08 8.66
C LEU A 134 -13.78 5.61 9.89
N GLY A 135 -13.10 5.00 10.85
CA GLY A 135 -13.72 4.41 12.04
C GLY A 135 -14.50 3.12 11.78
N THR A 136 -14.28 2.43 10.65
CA THR A 136 -14.83 1.09 10.39
C THR A 136 -13.75 0.02 10.57
N LEU A 137 -14.14 -1.18 10.99
CA LEU A 137 -13.17 -2.25 11.27
C LEU A 137 -12.52 -2.81 10.01
N GLY A 138 -13.30 -3.11 8.99
CA GLY A 138 -12.82 -3.79 7.81
C GLY A 138 -13.06 -5.28 7.82
N GLY A 139 -12.34 -5.97 6.96
CA GLY A 139 -12.49 -7.41 6.77
C GLY A 139 -11.14 -8.12 6.70
N GLY A 140 -11.19 -9.41 6.39
CA GLY A 140 -10.00 -10.26 6.41
C GLY A 140 -9.62 -10.64 7.84
N ASN A 141 -8.37 -10.37 8.21
CA ASN A 141 -7.81 -10.65 9.53
C ASN A 141 -7.97 -9.49 10.53
N HIS A 142 -8.78 -8.47 10.23
CA HIS A 142 -9.04 -7.36 11.15
C HIS A 142 -9.96 -7.80 12.30
N PHE A 143 -9.66 -7.33 13.51
CA PHE A 143 -10.39 -7.70 14.73
C PHE A 143 -10.36 -6.59 15.78
N ILE A 144 -11.26 -6.72 16.75
CA ILE A 144 -11.27 -6.00 18.02
C ILE A 144 -11.31 -7.06 19.12
N GLU A 145 -10.39 -7.00 20.07
CA GLU A 145 -10.34 -7.95 21.17
C GLU A 145 -9.92 -7.27 22.48
N ILE A 146 -10.21 -7.96 23.59
CA ILE A 146 -9.74 -7.58 24.92
C ILE A 146 -8.77 -8.67 25.42
N ASP A 147 -7.53 -8.28 25.60
CA ASP A 147 -6.49 -9.14 26.15
C ASP A 147 -6.30 -8.91 27.64
N GLN A 148 -5.99 -9.98 28.38
CA GLN A 148 -5.59 -9.90 29.77
C GLN A 148 -4.13 -10.32 29.96
N ALA A 149 -3.32 -9.41 30.47
CA ALA A 149 -1.95 -9.72 30.87
C ALA A 149 -1.88 -10.57 32.13
N LYS A 150 -0.70 -11.17 32.39
CA LYS A 150 -0.48 -12.03 33.53
C LYS A 150 -0.70 -11.34 34.89
N ASP A 151 -0.56 -10.03 34.96
CA ASP A 151 -0.78 -9.21 36.17
C ASP A 151 -2.25 -8.80 36.35
N GLY A 152 -3.16 -9.28 35.47
CA GLY A 152 -4.59 -8.97 35.48
C GLY A 152 -4.97 -7.71 34.76
N THR A 153 -4.04 -6.96 34.16
CA THR A 153 -4.31 -5.75 33.41
C THR A 153 -4.98 -6.10 32.07
N TYR A 154 -6.04 -5.35 31.70
CA TYR A 154 -6.73 -5.51 30.45
C TYR A 154 -6.25 -4.50 29.39
N TYR A 155 -6.24 -4.94 28.17
CA TYR A 155 -5.88 -4.15 26.97
C TYR A 155 -6.95 -4.31 25.90
N LEU A 156 -7.42 -3.20 25.35
CA LEU A 156 -8.19 -3.19 24.09
C LEU A 156 -7.19 -3.23 22.95
N VAL A 157 -7.31 -4.23 22.08
CA VAL A 157 -6.48 -4.39 20.90
C VAL A 157 -7.34 -4.33 19.66
N ILE A 158 -6.99 -3.43 18.76
CA ILE A 158 -7.68 -3.23 17.48
C ILE A 158 -6.68 -3.48 16.36
N HIS A 159 -6.97 -4.46 15.52
CA HIS A 159 -6.25 -4.69 14.27
C HIS A 159 -7.08 -4.17 13.10
N SER A 160 -6.62 -3.13 12.47
CA SER A 160 -7.27 -2.52 11.28
C SER A 160 -6.22 -1.88 10.38
N GLY A 161 -6.64 -1.20 9.32
CA GLY A 161 -5.76 -0.56 8.35
C GLY A 161 -6.44 0.64 7.66
N SER A 162 -5.83 1.14 6.58
CA SER A 162 -6.33 2.30 5.83
C SER A 162 -7.54 1.99 4.93
N ARG A 163 -8.17 0.86 5.14
CA ARG A 163 -9.36 0.44 4.42
C ARG A 163 -9.06 0.37 2.89
N ASN A 164 -10.06 0.64 2.06
CA ASN A 164 -9.88 0.66 0.60
C ASN A 164 -8.97 1.81 0.11
N LEU A 165 -8.65 2.80 0.95
CA LEU A 165 -7.74 3.88 0.59
C LEU A 165 -6.34 3.34 0.25
N GLY A 166 -5.71 2.62 1.18
CA GLY A 166 -4.37 2.05 0.97
C GLY A 166 -4.32 1.12 -0.22
N LYS A 167 -5.35 0.29 -0.41
CA LYS A 167 -5.44 -0.57 -1.59
C LYS A 167 -5.45 0.23 -2.89
N GLN A 168 -6.25 1.30 -3.00
CA GLN A 168 -6.28 2.12 -4.20
C GLN A 168 -4.94 2.83 -4.43
N VAL A 169 -4.31 3.37 -3.38
CA VAL A 169 -2.99 3.99 -3.46
C VAL A 169 -1.96 2.98 -3.97
N ALA A 170 -1.89 1.78 -3.41
CA ALA A 170 -0.98 0.73 -3.86
C ALA A 170 -1.21 0.35 -5.34
N GLU A 171 -2.47 0.16 -5.76
CA GLU A 171 -2.82 -0.17 -7.15
C GLU A 171 -2.43 0.96 -8.13
N ILE A 172 -2.69 2.22 -7.78
CA ILE A 172 -2.35 3.38 -8.61
C ILE A 172 -0.84 3.47 -8.82
N TYR A 173 -0.06 3.36 -7.74
CA TYR A 173 1.39 3.48 -7.83
C TYR A 173 2.06 2.24 -8.42
N GLN A 174 1.49 1.03 -8.24
CA GLN A 174 1.99 -0.15 -8.95
C GLN A 174 1.74 -0.02 -10.46
N GLN A 175 0.58 0.51 -10.89
CA GLN A 175 0.34 0.76 -12.30
C GLN A 175 1.30 1.83 -12.84
N LEU A 176 1.59 2.87 -12.07
CA LEU A 176 2.59 3.88 -12.44
C LEU A 176 3.99 3.25 -12.59
N ALA A 177 4.39 2.35 -11.69
CA ALA A 177 5.65 1.63 -11.78
C ALA A 177 5.72 0.81 -13.09
N ILE A 178 4.66 0.08 -13.43
CA ILE A 178 4.56 -0.68 -14.69
C ILE A 178 4.70 0.26 -15.89
N ASP A 179 4.01 1.39 -15.86
CA ASP A 179 4.05 2.37 -16.95
C ASP A 179 5.47 2.99 -17.13
N LEU A 180 6.20 3.23 -16.04
CA LEU A 180 7.59 3.69 -16.09
C LEU A 180 8.51 2.63 -16.73
N HIS A 181 8.38 1.36 -16.35
CA HIS A 181 9.11 0.24 -16.93
C HIS A 181 8.73 -0.04 -18.40
N ALA A 182 7.54 0.39 -18.82
CA ALA A 182 7.12 0.39 -20.23
C ALA A 182 7.62 1.60 -21.03
N GLY A 183 8.54 2.41 -20.48
CA GLY A 183 9.16 3.55 -21.16
C GLY A 183 8.32 4.84 -21.18
N LYS A 184 7.25 4.93 -20.38
CA LYS A 184 6.33 6.09 -20.38
C LYS A 184 6.81 7.29 -19.55
N GLU A 185 8.04 7.33 -19.07
CA GLU A 185 8.52 8.46 -18.27
C GLU A 185 8.50 9.77 -19.06
N ALA A 186 8.94 9.74 -20.32
CA ALA A 186 8.88 10.91 -21.21
C ALA A 186 7.43 11.35 -21.47
N TYR A 187 6.51 10.40 -21.67
CA TYR A 187 5.08 10.68 -21.79
C TYR A 187 4.53 11.44 -20.58
N PHE A 188 4.91 11.05 -19.36
CA PHE A 188 4.43 11.76 -18.15
C PHE A 188 4.96 13.18 -18.09
N LYS A 189 6.22 13.42 -18.44
CA LYS A 189 6.81 14.76 -18.52
C LYS A 189 6.09 15.63 -19.55
N GLU A 190 5.91 15.13 -20.76
CA GLU A 190 5.21 15.83 -21.84
C GLU A 190 3.74 16.11 -21.50
N ARG A 191 3.05 15.12 -20.89
CA ARG A 191 1.68 15.28 -20.40
C ARG A 191 1.55 16.44 -19.40
N ASP A 192 2.45 16.50 -18.42
CA ASP A 192 2.37 17.51 -17.37
C ASP A 192 2.72 18.89 -17.92
N GLU A 193 3.65 18.99 -18.85
CA GLU A 193 3.99 20.21 -19.55
C GLU A 193 2.84 20.71 -20.44
N LEU A 194 2.21 19.81 -21.19
CA LEU A 194 1.03 20.10 -22.00
C LEU A 194 -0.10 20.66 -21.12
N ILE A 195 -0.42 19.99 -20.02
CA ILE A 195 -1.48 20.44 -19.09
C ILE A 195 -1.15 21.84 -18.54
N ARG A 196 0.10 22.09 -18.17
CA ARG A 196 0.55 23.40 -17.67
C ARG A 196 0.36 24.48 -18.74
N THR A 197 0.88 24.25 -19.94
CA THR A 197 0.81 25.18 -21.07
C THR A 197 -0.62 25.53 -21.45
N TYR A 198 -1.50 24.53 -21.58
CA TYR A 198 -2.91 24.77 -21.92
C TYR A 198 -3.68 25.52 -20.83
N LYS A 199 -3.32 25.30 -19.55
CA LYS A 199 -3.91 26.07 -18.43
C LYS A 199 -3.46 27.53 -18.45
N GLU A 200 -2.17 27.79 -18.69
CA GLU A 200 -1.61 29.15 -18.78
C GLU A 200 -2.22 29.92 -19.95
N GLN A 201 -2.49 29.23 -21.06
CA GLN A 201 -3.16 29.81 -22.24
C GLN A 201 -4.68 29.94 -22.09
N GLY A 202 -5.28 29.51 -20.99
CA GLY A 202 -6.74 29.52 -20.79
C GLY A 202 -7.51 28.46 -21.57
N ARG A 203 -6.83 27.54 -22.29
CA ARG A 203 -7.39 26.52 -23.19
C ARG A 203 -7.78 25.23 -22.49
N LYS A 204 -8.35 25.31 -21.30
CA LYS A 204 -8.66 24.13 -20.44
C LYS A 204 -9.58 23.11 -21.11
N ALA A 205 -10.50 23.54 -21.98
CA ALA A 205 -11.44 22.66 -22.68
C ALA A 205 -10.75 21.71 -23.69
N GLU A 206 -9.59 22.08 -24.21
CA GLU A 206 -8.87 21.34 -25.22
C GLU A 206 -7.90 20.29 -24.64
N ILE A 207 -7.65 20.32 -23.31
CA ILE A 207 -6.68 19.44 -22.65
C ILE A 207 -6.98 17.96 -22.91
N GLN A 208 -8.25 17.55 -22.85
CA GLN A 208 -8.62 16.13 -23.00
C GLN A 208 -8.29 15.59 -24.40
N GLU A 209 -8.56 16.37 -25.43
CA GLU A 209 -8.25 15.96 -26.80
C GLU A 209 -6.74 15.93 -27.06
N ALA A 210 -6.01 16.94 -26.57
CA ALA A 210 -4.56 16.98 -26.67
C ALA A 210 -3.88 15.81 -25.93
N LEU A 211 -4.39 15.43 -24.77
CA LEU A 211 -3.91 14.24 -24.02
C LEU A 211 -4.20 12.93 -24.75
N LYS A 212 -5.34 12.83 -25.44
CA LYS A 212 -5.67 11.66 -26.25
C LYS A 212 -4.68 11.50 -27.40
N GLN A 213 -4.40 12.58 -28.13
CA GLN A 213 -3.43 12.58 -29.22
C GLN A 213 -2.01 12.25 -28.74
N LEU A 214 -1.59 12.81 -27.61
CA LEU A 214 -0.30 12.49 -27.00
C LEU A 214 -0.19 10.99 -26.68
N LYS A 215 -1.25 10.40 -26.12
CA LYS A 215 -1.28 8.97 -25.76
C LYS A 215 -1.23 8.06 -27.00
N GLU A 216 -1.91 8.44 -28.08
CA GLU A 216 -1.93 7.67 -29.34
C GLU A 216 -0.55 7.63 -30.03
N ASN A 217 0.28 8.64 -29.81
CA ASN A 217 1.62 8.75 -30.39
C ASN A 217 2.71 8.04 -29.59
N TYR A 218 2.38 7.51 -28.38
CA TYR A 218 3.35 6.85 -27.53
C TYR A 218 3.33 5.33 -27.70
N GLU A 219 4.46 4.79 -28.19
CA GLU A 219 4.69 3.34 -28.23
C GLU A 219 5.15 2.83 -26.87
N THR A 220 4.57 1.73 -26.41
CA THR A 220 5.00 1.04 -25.19
C THR A 220 6.16 0.10 -25.49
N GLN A 221 7.19 0.12 -24.64
CA GLN A 221 8.31 -0.82 -24.70
C GLN A 221 7.98 -2.12 -23.97
N GLU A 222 8.71 -3.18 -24.28
CA GLU A 222 8.68 -4.41 -23.50
C GLU A 222 9.23 -4.15 -22.09
N LEU A 223 8.57 -4.73 -21.08
CA LEU A 223 8.97 -4.54 -19.68
C LEU A 223 10.32 -5.18 -19.40
N ASP A 224 11.18 -4.48 -18.70
CA ASP A 224 12.47 -4.98 -18.21
C ASP A 224 12.37 -5.71 -16.86
N ALA A 225 11.18 -5.70 -16.25
CA ALA A 225 10.85 -6.42 -15.02
C ALA A 225 9.42 -6.98 -15.07
N PRO A 226 9.10 -8.05 -14.32
CA PRO A 226 7.74 -8.55 -14.21
C PRO A 226 6.79 -7.51 -13.62
N HIS A 227 5.53 -7.49 -14.07
CA HIS A 227 4.49 -6.55 -13.65
C HIS A 227 4.36 -6.38 -12.13
N ASP A 228 4.53 -7.47 -11.40
CA ASP A 228 4.34 -7.55 -9.95
C ASP A 228 5.53 -7.03 -9.14
N ILE A 229 6.71 -6.87 -9.78
CA ILE A 229 7.92 -6.35 -9.14
C ILE A 229 8.49 -5.10 -9.84
N CYS A 230 7.74 -4.47 -10.76
CA CYS A 230 8.07 -3.13 -11.25
C CYS A 230 8.14 -2.14 -10.08
N TRP A 231 9.08 -1.20 -10.13
CA TRP A 231 9.38 -0.28 -9.02
C TRP A 231 9.30 1.19 -9.45
N LEU A 232 9.14 2.04 -8.44
CA LEU A 232 9.22 3.48 -8.54
C LEU A 232 10.62 3.96 -8.15
N TYR A 233 11.02 5.11 -8.69
CA TYR A 233 12.29 5.78 -8.40
C TYR A 233 12.13 7.30 -8.48
N GLY A 234 13.14 8.05 -7.97
CA GLY A 234 13.14 9.51 -8.01
C GLY A 234 11.88 10.12 -7.40
N SER A 235 11.35 11.16 -8.02
CA SER A 235 10.14 11.87 -7.52
C SER A 235 8.90 10.99 -7.45
N PHE A 236 8.78 9.96 -8.28
CA PHE A 236 7.65 9.02 -8.22
C PHE A 236 7.68 8.17 -6.94
N MET A 237 8.87 7.80 -6.47
CA MET A 237 9.03 7.13 -5.18
C MET A 237 8.70 8.08 -4.02
N GLU A 238 9.14 9.35 -4.09
CA GLU A 238 8.85 10.35 -3.07
C GLU A 238 7.34 10.62 -2.95
N ASP A 239 6.64 10.76 -4.07
CA ASP A 239 5.20 10.92 -4.10
C ASP A 239 4.46 9.70 -3.51
N TYR A 240 4.93 8.49 -3.79
CA TYR A 240 4.37 7.27 -3.20
C TYR A 240 4.58 7.23 -1.69
N LEU A 241 5.79 7.52 -1.20
CA LEU A 241 6.10 7.53 0.24
C LEU A 241 5.26 8.58 0.99
N HIS A 242 5.07 9.77 0.40
CA HIS A 242 4.17 10.78 0.93
C HIS A 242 2.73 10.24 1.08
N ASP A 243 2.21 9.55 0.06
CA ASP A 243 0.85 9.03 0.10
C ASP A 243 0.72 7.82 1.03
N VAL A 244 1.78 7.02 1.19
CA VAL A 244 1.87 5.96 2.22
C VAL A 244 1.73 6.55 3.62
N GLU A 245 2.42 7.66 3.93
CA GLU A 245 2.31 8.33 5.23
C GLU A 245 0.89 8.83 5.50
N ILE A 246 0.21 9.38 4.48
CA ILE A 246 -1.18 9.79 4.60
C ILE A 246 -2.10 8.60 4.87
N CYS A 247 -1.90 7.47 4.17
CA CYS A 247 -2.65 6.25 4.43
C CYS A 247 -2.43 5.71 5.86
N GLN A 248 -1.21 5.77 6.38
CA GLN A 248 -0.89 5.38 7.75
C GLN A 248 -1.58 6.30 8.78
N ARG A 249 -1.67 7.60 8.50
CA ARG A 249 -2.42 8.54 9.35
C ARG A 249 -3.92 8.31 9.29
N PHE A 250 -4.44 7.89 8.13
CA PHE A 250 -5.85 7.53 7.97
C PHE A 250 -6.21 6.26 8.71
N ALA A 251 -5.25 5.33 8.87
CA ALA A 251 -5.45 4.05 9.57
C ALA A 251 -5.48 4.18 11.10
N LYS A 252 -4.91 5.25 11.67
CA LYS A 252 -4.89 5.56 13.11
C LYS A 252 -6.18 6.20 13.58
#